data_64e5b34c24450d9dc0c27894fc52caf1
#
_entry.id   64e5b34c24450d9dc0c27894fc52caf1
#
_cell.length_a   1.000
_cell.length_b   1.000
_cell.length_c   1.000
_cell.angle_alpha   90.00
_cell.angle_beta   90.00
_cell.angle_gamma   90.00
#
_symmetry.space_group_name_H-M   'P 1'
#
loop_
_entity.id
_entity.type
_entity.pdbx_description
1 polymer ?
#
loop_
_entity_poly.entity_id
_entity_poly.type
_entity_poly.pdbx_seq_one_letter_code
_entity_poly.pdbx_strand_id
1 'polypeptide(L)'
;MSSQYECLKSADLYAEAFGVPAPETLLDKEVWPRKQGFFIRKAHTDAPALPDEAAPPVVLELAQGQFGLVPTWVKSTSDAKLRSTKLAVTRYETMSTATPTRETWLQGQRCIIPMQAFFEDDWRSGKAVPTRIARVDGKPMGVAGLWEQWAKDGEAITSFTLLTVNANSHALMNRYGQNGNEKRMPAILNEGAWSAWLSAPLDKAREFMRAYPANLLLANPVQKK
;
A
#
# COMPACT_ATOMS: atom_id res chain seq x y z
N MET A 1 -11.68 -7.82 -1.80
CA MET A 1 -10.70 -7.51 -0.73
C MET A 1 -11.21 -6.32 0.04
N SER A 2 -11.19 -6.40 1.36
CA SER A 2 -11.46 -5.27 2.23
C SER A 2 -10.37 -4.20 2.04
N SER A 3 -10.73 -2.94 2.11
CA SER A 3 -9.79 -1.82 2.00
C SER A 3 -9.56 -1.16 3.36
N GLN A 4 -9.25 -1.99 4.37
CA GLN A 4 -8.95 -1.55 5.73
C GLN A 4 -7.62 -2.16 6.18
N TYR A 5 -6.80 -1.37 6.84
CA TYR A 5 -5.57 -1.87 7.46
C TYR A 5 -5.30 -1.18 8.81
N GLU A 6 -4.46 -1.82 9.62
CA GLU A 6 -4.03 -1.34 10.94
C GLU A 6 -2.65 -0.69 10.81
N CYS A 7 -2.52 0.54 11.29
CA CYS A 7 -1.25 1.27 11.37
C CYS A 7 -0.26 0.62 12.35
N LEU A 8 1.00 1.06 12.31
CA LEU A 8 1.99 0.64 13.29
C LEU A 8 1.61 1.14 14.69
N LYS A 9 1.94 0.35 15.70
CA LYS A 9 1.53 0.58 17.10
C LYS A 9 2.27 1.75 17.76
N SER A 10 3.49 2.04 17.32
CA SER A 10 4.32 3.09 17.86
C SER A 10 5.13 3.78 16.77
N ALA A 11 5.56 5.01 17.03
CA ALA A 11 6.37 5.81 16.12
C ALA A 11 7.75 5.17 15.86
N ASP A 12 8.36 4.56 16.86
CA ASP A 12 9.69 3.95 16.75
C ASP A 12 9.75 2.83 15.72
N LEU A 13 8.64 2.10 15.54
CA LEU A 13 8.56 1.01 14.54
C LEU A 13 8.78 1.46 13.10
N TYR A 14 8.54 2.73 12.78
CA TYR A 14 8.84 3.27 11.46
C TYR A 14 10.35 3.33 11.21
N ALA A 15 11.12 3.73 12.21
CA ALA A 15 12.58 3.75 12.12
C ALA A 15 13.17 2.34 12.18
N GLU A 16 12.71 1.52 13.13
CA GLU A 16 13.23 0.17 13.35
C GLU A 16 13.00 -0.78 12.17
N ALA A 17 11.79 -0.79 11.61
CA ALA A 17 11.41 -1.73 10.56
C ALA A 17 11.67 -1.21 9.14
N PHE A 18 11.64 0.10 8.93
CA PHE A 18 11.70 0.69 7.58
C PHE A 18 12.85 1.67 7.37
N GLY A 19 13.57 2.06 8.42
CA GLY A 19 14.70 2.98 8.30
C GLY A 19 14.30 4.42 7.92
N VAL A 20 13.07 4.83 8.24
CA VAL A 20 12.58 6.19 8.01
C VAL A 20 12.40 6.92 9.34
N PRO A 21 12.48 8.26 9.37
CA PRO A 21 12.22 9.03 10.59
C PRO A 21 10.87 8.68 11.21
N ALA A 22 10.84 8.55 12.54
CA ALA A 22 9.59 8.34 13.27
C ALA A 22 8.66 9.56 13.09
N PRO A 23 7.34 9.36 12.89
CA PRO A 23 6.40 10.47 12.82
C PRO A 23 6.25 11.14 14.20
N GLU A 24 6.10 12.47 14.21
CA GLU A 24 5.86 13.22 15.45
C GLU A 24 4.53 12.84 16.11
N THR A 25 3.54 12.51 15.32
CA THR A 25 2.21 12.12 15.80
C THR A 25 1.71 10.91 15.04
N LEU A 26 1.21 9.91 15.78
CA LEU A 26 0.55 8.75 15.17
C LEU A 26 -0.83 9.14 14.64
N LEU A 27 -1.22 8.54 13.54
CA LEU A 27 -2.57 8.63 12.99
C LEU A 27 -3.52 7.63 13.69
N ASP A 28 -4.77 7.60 13.23
CA ASP A 28 -5.76 6.62 13.69
C ASP A 28 -5.20 5.18 13.60
N LYS A 29 -5.57 4.34 14.55
CA LYS A 29 -5.12 2.96 14.60
C LYS A 29 -5.48 2.18 13.32
N GLU A 30 -6.64 2.47 12.74
CA GLU A 30 -7.14 1.82 11.54
C GLU A 30 -7.40 2.84 10.44
N VAL A 31 -6.94 2.49 9.23
CA VAL A 31 -7.11 3.33 8.06
C VAL A 31 -8.13 2.72 7.10
N TRP A 32 -9.13 3.51 6.78
CA TRP A 32 -10.19 3.23 5.81
C TRP A 32 -10.02 4.14 4.59
N PRO A 33 -10.63 3.82 3.45
CA PRO A 33 -10.61 4.71 2.29
C PRO A 33 -11.02 6.14 2.66
N ARG A 34 -10.30 7.11 2.12
CA ARG A 34 -10.39 8.55 2.38
C ARG A 34 -9.83 9.03 3.72
N LYS A 35 -9.41 8.14 4.62
CA LYS A 35 -8.67 8.51 5.82
C LYS A 35 -7.20 8.76 5.51
N GLN A 36 -6.55 9.52 6.37
CA GLN A 36 -5.11 9.75 6.30
C GLN A 36 -4.35 8.49 6.73
N GLY A 37 -3.27 8.18 6.03
CA GLY A 37 -2.35 7.11 6.35
C GLY A 37 -0.92 7.52 6.02
N PHE A 38 0.04 6.78 6.55
CA PHE A 38 1.45 6.96 6.19
C PHE A 38 1.84 6.04 5.04
N PHE A 39 2.72 6.54 4.20
CA PHE A 39 3.41 5.75 3.19
C PHE A 39 4.88 6.20 3.08
N ILE A 40 5.73 5.29 2.63
CA ILE A 40 7.16 5.53 2.45
C ILE A 40 7.42 5.64 0.96
N ARG A 41 8.14 6.65 0.56
CA ARG A 41 8.57 6.86 -0.82
C ARG A 41 10.03 7.22 -0.88
N LYS A 42 10.56 7.22 -2.09
CA LYS A 42 11.88 7.78 -2.36
C LYS A 42 11.82 9.29 -2.13
N ALA A 43 12.72 9.80 -1.32
CA ALA A 43 12.86 11.24 -1.12
C ALA A 43 13.21 11.93 -2.44
N HIS A 44 12.61 13.08 -2.66
CA HIS A 44 13.00 13.92 -3.79
C HIS A 44 14.36 14.56 -3.47
N THR A 45 15.37 14.23 -4.24
CA THR A 45 16.69 14.86 -4.13
C THR A 45 16.87 15.80 -5.32
N ASP A 46 16.90 17.11 -5.04
CA ASP A 46 17.22 18.13 -6.05
C ASP A 46 18.69 18.15 -6.48
N ALA A 47 19.50 17.23 -5.97
CA ALA A 47 20.91 17.15 -6.31
C ALA A 47 21.09 16.64 -7.75
N PRO A 48 21.70 17.42 -8.64
CA PRO A 48 22.02 16.96 -9.98
C PRO A 48 22.99 15.77 -9.87
N ALA A 49 22.65 14.66 -10.54
CA ALA A 49 23.56 13.54 -10.67
C ALA A 49 24.81 14.01 -11.43
N LEU A 50 25.98 13.95 -10.81
CA LEU A 50 27.24 14.22 -11.47
C LEU A 50 27.57 13.03 -12.37
N PRO A 51 28.12 13.26 -13.59
CA PRO A 51 28.24 12.23 -14.63
C PRO A 51 29.12 11.02 -14.29
N ASP A 52 29.96 11.11 -13.27
CA ASP A 52 30.97 10.08 -12.91
C ASP A 52 30.87 9.58 -11.46
N GLU A 53 29.81 9.95 -10.71
CA GLU A 53 29.63 9.45 -9.36
C GLU A 53 28.66 8.25 -9.33
N ALA A 54 28.98 7.27 -8.48
CA ALA A 54 28.05 6.17 -8.18
C ALA A 54 26.70 6.76 -7.75
N ALA A 55 25.58 6.21 -8.26
CA ALA A 55 24.24 6.68 -7.93
C ALA A 55 24.10 6.85 -6.41
N PRO A 56 23.68 8.03 -5.92
CA PRO A 56 23.57 8.26 -4.49
C PRO A 56 22.61 7.24 -3.84
N PRO A 57 22.85 6.86 -2.58
CA PRO A 57 22.00 5.91 -1.90
C PRO A 57 20.54 6.41 -1.91
N VAL A 58 19.60 5.49 -2.13
CA VAL A 58 18.17 5.81 -2.11
C VAL A 58 17.78 6.25 -0.71
N VAL A 59 17.50 7.52 -0.54
CA VAL A 59 16.98 8.06 0.71
C VAL A 59 15.46 7.83 0.73
N LEU A 60 14.97 7.24 1.82
CA LEU A 60 13.55 7.00 2.04
C LEU A 60 12.98 8.11 2.94
N GLU A 61 11.76 8.52 2.64
CA GLU A 61 11.01 9.45 3.48
C GLU A 61 9.64 8.91 3.84
N LEU A 62 9.18 9.23 5.04
CA LEU A 62 7.82 8.98 5.48
C LEU A 62 6.94 10.16 5.05
N ALA A 63 5.92 9.85 4.27
CA ALA A 63 4.95 10.82 3.80
C ALA A 63 3.54 10.48 4.34
N GLN A 64 2.69 11.49 4.44
CA GLN A 64 1.29 11.33 4.82
C GLN A 64 0.40 11.65 3.62
N GLY A 65 -0.67 10.87 3.46
CA GLY A 65 -1.63 11.08 2.39
C GLY A 65 -2.95 10.38 2.64
N GLN A 66 -3.93 10.67 1.79
CA GLN A 66 -5.23 10.03 1.80
C GLN A 66 -5.14 8.62 1.24
N PHE A 67 -5.69 7.64 1.94
CA PHE A 67 -5.85 6.30 1.40
C PHE A 67 -6.99 6.25 0.37
N GLY A 68 -6.63 5.90 -0.85
CA GLY A 68 -7.46 5.96 -2.04
C GLY A 68 -6.93 6.98 -3.03
N LEU A 69 -6.34 6.49 -4.14
CA LEU A 69 -5.64 7.29 -5.14
C LEU A 69 -6.57 8.33 -5.78
N VAL A 70 -6.06 9.53 -5.92
CA VAL A 70 -6.68 10.61 -6.69
C VAL A 70 -5.79 10.86 -7.92
N PRO A 71 -6.18 10.38 -9.10
CA PRO A 71 -5.41 10.58 -10.32
C PRO A 71 -5.32 12.06 -10.71
N THR A 72 -4.21 12.48 -11.33
CA THR A 72 -3.95 13.87 -11.73
C THR A 72 -5.00 14.46 -12.67
N TRP A 73 -5.63 13.65 -13.50
CA TRP A 73 -6.67 14.07 -14.46
C TRP A 73 -8.04 14.37 -13.84
N VAL A 74 -8.24 14.11 -12.55
CA VAL A 74 -9.49 14.39 -11.84
C VAL A 74 -9.77 15.90 -11.84
N LYS A 75 -11.00 16.29 -12.15
CA LYS A 75 -11.33 17.69 -12.46
C LYS A 75 -11.79 18.53 -11.26
N SER A 76 -12.19 17.89 -10.17
CA SER A 76 -12.70 18.59 -8.99
C SER A 76 -12.48 17.80 -7.70
N THR A 77 -12.49 18.50 -6.56
CA THR A 77 -12.41 17.88 -5.23
C THR A 77 -13.56 16.92 -4.94
N SER A 78 -14.76 17.21 -5.43
CA SER A 78 -15.91 16.32 -5.28
C SER A 78 -15.73 15.01 -6.06
N ASP A 79 -15.21 15.06 -7.28
CA ASP A 79 -14.87 13.88 -8.08
C ASP A 79 -13.70 13.11 -7.44
N ALA A 80 -12.71 13.80 -6.88
CA ALA A 80 -11.61 13.20 -6.13
C ALA A 80 -12.12 12.37 -4.95
N LYS A 81 -13.02 12.91 -4.15
CA LYS A 81 -13.65 12.21 -3.01
C LYS A 81 -14.42 10.96 -3.44
N LEU A 82 -15.13 11.03 -4.55
CA LEU A 82 -15.91 9.91 -5.08
C LEU A 82 -15.01 8.78 -5.59
N ARG A 83 -13.95 9.11 -6.32
CA ARG A 83 -13.04 8.13 -6.94
C ARG A 83 -12.11 7.47 -5.94
N SER A 84 -11.64 8.19 -4.94
CA SER A 84 -10.66 7.69 -3.97
C SER A 84 -11.13 6.41 -3.25
N THR A 85 -12.42 6.30 -2.95
CA THR A 85 -12.98 5.08 -2.34
C THR A 85 -12.82 3.84 -3.21
N LYS A 86 -12.94 4.01 -4.54
CA LYS A 86 -12.81 2.93 -5.52
C LYS A 86 -11.36 2.59 -5.84
N LEU A 87 -10.44 3.51 -5.54
CA LEU A 87 -9.01 3.39 -5.83
C LEU A 87 -8.15 3.21 -4.56
N ALA A 88 -8.75 2.71 -3.49
CA ALA A 88 -8.02 2.30 -2.29
C ALA A 88 -7.11 1.09 -2.56
N VAL A 89 -7.55 0.19 -3.43
CA VAL A 89 -6.79 -0.99 -3.85
C VAL A 89 -6.72 -1.07 -5.37
N THR A 90 -5.55 -1.47 -5.88
CA THR A 90 -5.27 -1.58 -7.31
C THR A 90 -4.70 -2.96 -7.63
N ARG A 91 -5.13 -3.56 -8.73
CA ARG A 91 -4.56 -4.81 -9.23
C ARG A 91 -3.23 -4.52 -9.92
N TYR A 92 -2.16 -5.20 -9.52
CA TYR A 92 -0.86 -5.01 -10.16
C TYR A 92 -0.87 -5.41 -11.64
N GLU A 93 -1.69 -6.38 -12.00
CA GLU A 93 -1.81 -6.89 -13.37
C GLU A 93 -2.24 -5.81 -14.36
N THR A 94 -3.07 -4.86 -13.90
CA THR A 94 -3.64 -3.79 -14.74
C THR A 94 -3.11 -2.39 -14.43
N MET A 95 -2.29 -2.21 -13.39
CA MET A 95 -1.83 -0.88 -12.95
C MET A 95 -1.16 -0.05 -14.05
N SER A 96 -0.47 -0.70 -15.00
CA SER A 96 0.26 -0.05 -16.10
C SER A 96 -0.58 0.24 -17.34
N THR A 97 -1.83 -0.24 -17.38
CA THR A 97 -2.74 -0.07 -18.53
C THR A 97 -4.05 0.62 -18.16
N ALA A 98 -4.48 0.47 -16.90
CA ALA A 98 -5.72 1.07 -16.42
C ALA A 98 -5.60 2.59 -16.31
N THR A 99 -6.56 3.32 -16.86
CA THR A 99 -6.59 4.79 -16.86
C THR A 99 -6.28 5.44 -15.50
N PRO A 100 -6.80 4.95 -14.35
CA PRO A 100 -6.56 5.62 -13.09
C PRO A 100 -5.11 5.55 -12.57
N THR A 101 -4.32 4.56 -13.01
CA THR A 101 -3.01 4.28 -12.40
C THR A 101 -1.85 4.28 -13.40
N ARG A 102 -2.15 4.28 -14.70
CA ARG A 102 -1.14 4.18 -15.76
C ARG A 102 -0.08 5.28 -15.66
N GLU A 103 -0.48 6.53 -15.56
CA GLU A 103 0.46 7.67 -15.50
C GLU A 103 1.30 7.60 -14.24
N THR A 104 0.68 7.38 -13.07
CA THR A 104 1.37 7.21 -11.79
C THR A 104 2.43 6.10 -11.84
N TRP A 105 2.08 4.97 -12.48
CA TRP A 105 3.03 3.87 -12.70
C TRP A 105 4.19 4.27 -13.61
N LEU A 106 3.90 4.90 -14.76
CA LEU A 106 4.92 5.31 -15.74
C LEU A 106 5.88 6.37 -15.18
N GLN A 107 5.40 7.23 -14.30
CA GLN A 107 6.23 8.21 -13.58
C GLN A 107 7.05 7.58 -12.45
N GLY A 108 6.89 6.27 -12.18
CA GLY A 108 7.63 5.59 -11.13
C GLY A 108 7.22 6.01 -9.72
N GLN A 109 6.03 6.57 -9.51
CA GLN A 109 5.50 7.01 -8.23
C GLN A 109 5.08 5.81 -7.36
N ARG A 110 6.06 4.98 -7.02
CA ARG A 110 5.90 3.82 -6.15
C ARG A 110 6.09 4.20 -4.70
N CYS A 111 5.37 3.49 -3.83
CA CYS A 111 5.51 3.65 -2.39
C CYS A 111 5.40 2.31 -1.67
N ILE A 112 5.64 2.36 -0.37
CA ILE A 112 5.45 1.25 0.57
C ILE A 112 4.48 1.73 1.62
N ILE A 113 3.44 0.97 1.89
CA ILE A 113 2.48 1.25 2.96
C ILE A 113 2.87 0.39 4.17
N PRO A 114 3.40 1.00 5.24
CA PRO A 114 3.71 0.31 6.48
C PRO A 114 2.41 -0.01 7.22
N MET A 115 2.21 -1.28 7.58
CA MET A 115 1.03 -1.68 8.33
C MET A 115 1.35 -2.83 9.32
N GLN A 116 0.57 -2.89 10.40
CA GLN A 116 0.64 -3.98 11.37
C GLN A 116 -0.19 -5.18 10.95
N ALA A 117 -1.31 -4.93 10.29
CA ALA A 117 -2.24 -5.93 9.79
C ALA A 117 -3.12 -5.36 8.69
N PHE A 118 -3.74 -6.23 7.92
CA PHE A 118 -4.86 -5.88 7.06
C PHE A 118 -6.08 -6.74 7.41
N PHE A 119 -7.24 -6.39 6.88
CA PHE A 119 -8.49 -7.08 7.21
C PHE A 119 -9.12 -7.69 5.97
N GLU A 120 -9.74 -8.85 6.15
CA GLU A 120 -10.58 -9.52 5.18
C GLU A 120 -11.77 -10.19 5.86
N ASP A 121 -12.88 -10.31 5.14
CA ASP A 121 -14.04 -10.99 5.66
C ASP A 121 -13.99 -12.49 5.36
N ASP A 122 -14.22 -13.30 6.39
CA ASP A 122 -14.48 -14.73 6.27
C ASP A 122 -15.98 -14.97 6.02
N TRP A 123 -16.31 -15.54 4.88
CA TRP A 123 -17.69 -15.82 4.48
C TRP A 123 -18.11 -17.28 4.62
N ARG A 124 -17.25 -18.14 5.19
CA ARG A 124 -17.53 -19.59 5.31
C ARG A 124 -18.75 -19.92 6.17
N SER A 125 -19.11 -19.06 7.09
CA SER A 125 -20.33 -19.17 7.91
C SER A 125 -21.62 -18.66 7.24
N GLY A 126 -21.53 -18.19 5.98
CA GLY A 126 -22.64 -17.52 5.27
C GLY A 126 -22.83 -16.06 5.66
N LYS A 127 -22.03 -15.53 6.59
CA LYS A 127 -22.01 -14.12 7.00
C LYS A 127 -20.58 -13.61 7.00
N ALA A 128 -20.41 -12.31 6.73
CA ALA A 128 -19.12 -11.65 6.82
C ALA A 128 -18.61 -11.64 8.27
N VAL A 129 -17.47 -12.27 8.51
CA VAL A 129 -16.77 -12.24 9.79
C VAL A 129 -15.44 -11.50 9.57
N PRO A 130 -15.31 -10.24 10.01
CA PRO A 130 -14.06 -9.50 9.86
C PRO A 130 -12.90 -10.26 10.49
N THR A 131 -11.84 -10.44 9.75
CA THR A 131 -10.67 -11.20 10.17
C THR A 131 -9.43 -10.35 10.00
N ARG A 132 -8.65 -10.24 11.07
CA ARG A 132 -7.37 -9.54 11.11
C ARG A 132 -6.27 -10.48 10.66
N ILE A 133 -5.49 -10.06 9.66
CA ILE A 133 -4.39 -10.84 9.08
C ILE A 133 -3.09 -10.08 9.30
N ALA A 134 -2.15 -10.73 9.97
CA ALA A 134 -0.87 -10.17 10.37
C ALA A 134 0.25 -11.19 10.16
N ARG A 135 1.50 -10.77 10.31
CA ARG A 135 2.64 -11.70 10.33
C ARG A 135 2.65 -12.52 11.62
N VAL A 136 3.06 -13.78 11.51
CA VAL A 136 3.19 -14.71 12.67
C VAL A 136 4.22 -14.24 13.68
N ASP A 137 5.27 -13.55 13.24
CA ASP A 137 6.35 -13.03 14.10
C ASP A 137 6.01 -11.67 14.74
N GLY A 138 4.82 -11.13 14.46
CA GLY A 138 4.35 -9.87 15.03
C GLY A 138 5.00 -8.61 14.47
N LYS A 139 5.94 -8.73 13.53
CA LYS A 139 6.60 -7.59 12.90
C LYS A 139 5.65 -6.88 11.91
N PRO A 140 5.90 -5.59 11.62
CA PRO A 140 5.18 -4.86 10.57
C PRO A 140 5.37 -5.46 9.18
N MET A 141 4.43 -5.16 8.30
CA MET A 141 4.49 -5.46 6.87
C MET A 141 4.70 -4.18 6.08
N GLY A 142 5.52 -4.25 5.02
CA GLY A 142 5.58 -3.23 3.98
C GLY A 142 4.82 -3.71 2.75
N VAL A 143 3.75 -3.03 2.40
CA VAL A 143 2.92 -3.36 1.24
C VAL A 143 3.24 -2.44 0.08
N ALA A 144 3.46 -3.00 -1.11
CA ALA A 144 3.69 -2.23 -2.32
C ALA A 144 2.47 -1.36 -2.66
N GLY A 145 2.72 -0.15 -3.10
CA GLY A 145 1.69 0.80 -3.50
C GLY A 145 2.14 1.80 -4.55
N LEU A 146 1.21 2.62 -4.98
CA LEU A 146 1.44 3.80 -5.80
C LEU A 146 0.94 5.03 -5.05
N TRP A 147 1.57 6.17 -5.26
CA TRP A 147 1.15 7.44 -4.67
C TRP A 147 1.03 8.51 -5.75
N GLU A 148 0.23 9.53 -5.49
CA GLU A 148 -0.01 10.64 -6.41
C GLU A 148 -0.22 11.94 -5.66
N GLN A 149 0.16 13.03 -6.30
CA GLN A 149 -0.14 14.38 -5.82
C GLN A 149 -1.04 15.07 -6.83
N TRP A 150 -2.29 15.19 -6.49
CA TRP A 150 -3.27 15.96 -7.24
C TRP A 150 -3.27 17.41 -6.74
N ALA A 151 -3.29 18.36 -7.66
CA ALA A 151 -3.42 19.79 -7.33
C ALA A 151 -4.28 20.49 -8.37
N LYS A 152 -5.27 21.25 -7.93
CA LYS A 152 -6.14 22.04 -8.77
C LYS A 152 -6.84 23.16 -7.99
N ASP A 153 -6.97 24.32 -8.60
CA ASP A 153 -7.72 25.49 -8.06
C ASP A 153 -7.28 25.86 -6.64
N GLY A 154 -5.98 25.75 -6.33
CA GLY A 154 -5.41 26.06 -5.01
C GLY A 154 -5.56 24.95 -3.96
N GLU A 155 -6.20 23.84 -4.30
CA GLU A 155 -6.29 22.65 -3.45
C GLU A 155 -5.26 21.61 -3.88
N ALA A 156 -4.69 20.86 -2.92
CA ALA A 156 -3.77 19.76 -3.16
C ALA A 156 -4.14 18.54 -2.31
N ILE A 157 -4.05 17.35 -2.90
CA ILE A 157 -4.29 16.09 -2.23
C ILE A 157 -3.14 15.14 -2.56
N THR A 158 -2.38 14.76 -1.54
CA THR A 158 -1.46 13.62 -1.62
C THR A 158 -2.26 12.37 -1.29
N SER A 159 -2.15 11.34 -2.13
CA SER A 159 -2.95 10.12 -2.00
C SER A 159 -2.15 8.88 -2.39
N PHE A 160 -2.60 7.70 -1.95
CA PHE A 160 -1.94 6.43 -2.27
C PHE A 160 -2.95 5.28 -2.39
N THR A 161 -2.53 4.21 -3.07
CA THR A 161 -3.30 2.97 -3.25
C THR A 161 -2.44 1.76 -2.93
N LEU A 162 -3.04 0.71 -2.36
CA LEU A 162 -2.40 -0.59 -2.18
C LEU A 162 -2.38 -1.36 -3.51
N LEU A 163 -1.26 -2.00 -3.82
CA LEU A 163 -1.19 -3.00 -4.87
C LEU A 163 -1.60 -4.37 -4.32
N THR A 164 -2.33 -5.12 -5.13
CA THR A 164 -2.81 -6.46 -4.78
C THR A 164 -2.38 -7.48 -5.81
N VAL A 165 -2.18 -8.70 -5.35
CA VAL A 165 -1.89 -9.89 -6.17
C VAL A 165 -3.01 -10.91 -6.07
N ASN A 166 -3.11 -11.80 -7.06
CA ASN A 166 -4.06 -12.91 -7.03
C ASN A 166 -3.72 -13.89 -5.90
N ALA A 167 -4.74 -14.34 -5.19
CA ALA A 167 -4.62 -15.26 -4.05
C ALA A 167 -5.53 -16.49 -4.16
N ASN A 168 -6.03 -16.83 -5.35
CA ASN A 168 -6.92 -17.97 -5.54
C ASN A 168 -6.30 -19.30 -5.09
N SER A 169 -4.99 -19.49 -5.32
CA SER A 169 -4.24 -20.69 -4.92
C SER A 169 -3.48 -20.52 -3.60
N HIS A 170 -3.60 -19.38 -2.92
CA HIS A 170 -2.88 -19.11 -1.68
C HIS A 170 -3.49 -19.89 -0.51
N ALA A 171 -2.69 -20.70 0.20
CA ALA A 171 -3.18 -21.65 1.19
C ALA A 171 -3.98 -21.03 2.35
N LEU A 172 -3.73 -19.76 2.70
CA LEU A 172 -4.49 -19.02 3.70
C LEU A 172 -5.55 -18.13 3.05
N MET A 173 -5.16 -17.27 2.10
CA MET A 173 -6.00 -16.18 1.60
C MET A 173 -7.14 -16.64 0.69
N ASN A 174 -7.07 -17.84 0.11
CA ASN A 174 -8.17 -18.42 -0.69
C ASN A 174 -9.48 -18.60 0.10
N ARG A 175 -9.41 -18.57 1.43
CA ARG A 175 -10.57 -18.74 2.34
C ARG A 175 -11.34 -17.45 2.56
N TYR A 176 -10.73 -16.27 2.29
CA TYR A 176 -11.28 -14.97 2.61
C TYR A 176 -11.88 -14.29 1.38
N GLY A 177 -12.73 -13.30 1.64
CA GLY A 177 -13.51 -12.65 0.61
C GLY A 177 -14.72 -13.48 0.16
N GLN A 178 -15.68 -12.81 -0.46
CA GLN A 178 -16.94 -13.42 -0.87
C GLN A 178 -16.75 -14.58 -1.85
N ASN A 179 -17.56 -15.63 -1.69
CA ASN A 179 -17.54 -16.79 -2.58
C ASN A 179 -17.87 -16.40 -4.02
N GLY A 180 -17.24 -17.07 -4.98
CA GLY A 180 -17.40 -16.77 -6.41
C GLY A 180 -16.56 -15.61 -6.93
N ASN A 181 -16.01 -14.76 -6.05
CA ASN A 181 -15.10 -13.69 -6.45
C ASN A 181 -13.65 -14.15 -6.46
N GLU A 182 -12.85 -13.53 -7.33
CA GLU A 182 -11.40 -13.68 -7.32
C GLU A 182 -10.84 -13.30 -5.96
N LYS A 183 -9.99 -14.15 -5.41
CA LYS A 183 -9.30 -13.90 -4.15
C LYS A 183 -8.07 -13.04 -4.39
N ARG A 184 -7.94 -12.01 -3.55
CA ARG A 184 -6.84 -11.04 -3.64
C ARG A 184 -6.17 -10.90 -2.29
N MET A 185 -4.90 -10.52 -2.28
CA MET A 185 -4.17 -10.11 -1.08
C MET A 185 -3.26 -8.91 -1.37
N PRO A 186 -2.88 -8.12 -0.36
CA PRO A 186 -1.88 -7.08 -0.53
C PRO A 186 -0.57 -7.67 -1.07
N ALA A 187 0.12 -6.92 -1.93
CA ALA A 187 1.46 -7.25 -2.40
C ALA A 187 2.48 -6.94 -1.29
N ILE A 188 2.63 -7.85 -0.33
CA ILE A 188 3.55 -7.71 0.78
C ILE A 188 4.97 -7.95 0.28
N LEU A 189 5.84 -6.97 0.48
CA LEU A 189 7.25 -7.03 0.09
C LEU A 189 8.07 -7.78 1.15
N ASN A 190 9.11 -8.47 0.72
CA ASN A 190 10.08 -9.07 1.62
C ASN A 190 10.87 -8.00 2.37
N GLU A 191 11.27 -8.29 3.60
CA GLU A 191 12.20 -7.42 4.35
C GLU A 191 13.48 -7.18 3.54
N GLY A 192 13.99 -5.94 3.60
CA GLY A 192 15.17 -5.55 2.82
C GLY A 192 14.91 -5.23 1.34
N ALA A 193 13.70 -5.46 0.84
CA ALA A 193 13.35 -5.14 -0.56
C ALA A 193 12.87 -3.69 -0.77
N TRP A 194 12.84 -2.85 0.27
CA TRP A 194 12.24 -1.52 0.23
C TRP A 194 12.85 -0.62 -0.86
N SER A 195 14.16 -0.39 -0.76
CA SER A 195 14.89 0.45 -1.72
C SER A 195 14.85 -0.14 -3.13
N ALA A 196 14.96 -1.47 -3.24
CA ALA A 196 14.92 -2.15 -4.54
C ALA A 196 13.54 -1.98 -5.21
N TRP A 197 12.43 -2.14 -4.49
CA TRP A 197 11.10 -1.86 -5.01
C TRP A 197 10.94 -0.43 -5.50
N LEU A 198 11.39 0.54 -4.71
CA LEU A 198 11.21 1.96 -5.01
C LEU A 198 12.09 2.46 -6.15
N SER A 199 13.24 1.81 -6.43
CA SER A 199 14.21 2.25 -7.43
C SER A 199 14.34 1.36 -8.65
N ALA A 200 13.76 0.15 -8.66
CA ALA A 200 13.85 -0.76 -9.80
C ALA A 200 13.33 -0.12 -11.10
N PRO A 201 13.90 -0.42 -12.27
CA PRO A 201 13.28 -0.10 -13.55
C PRO A 201 11.86 -0.67 -13.65
N LEU A 202 10.98 -0.04 -14.43
CA LEU A 202 9.56 -0.41 -14.49
C LEU A 202 9.31 -1.86 -14.92
N ASP A 203 10.11 -2.38 -15.83
CA ASP A 203 10.06 -3.77 -16.28
C ASP A 203 10.42 -4.77 -15.16
N LYS A 204 11.34 -4.41 -14.29
CA LYS A 204 11.78 -5.22 -13.15
C LYS A 204 10.90 -5.08 -11.90
N ALA A 205 10.27 -3.92 -11.74
CA ALA A 205 9.44 -3.66 -10.58
C ALA A 205 8.26 -4.66 -10.43
N ARG A 206 7.77 -5.22 -11.52
CA ARG A 206 6.72 -6.26 -11.49
C ARG A 206 7.16 -7.57 -10.84
N GLU A 207 8.45 -7.87 -10.80
CA GLU A 207 8.98 -9.10 -10.20
C GLU A 207 8.77 -9.14 -8.67
N PHE A 208 8.53 -7.98 -8.03
CA PHE A 208 8.18 -7.89 -6.61
C PHE A 208 6.74 -8.29 -6.32
N MET A 209 5.87 -8.37 -7.32
CA MET A 209 4.43 -8.64 -7.17
C MET A 209 4.16 -10.13 -7.01
N ARG A 210 4.40 -10.64 -5.81
CA ARG A 210 4.24 -12.07 -5.46
C ARG A 210 3.35 -12.22 -4.23
N ALA A 211 2.63 -13.34 -4.16
CA ALA A 211 1.90 -13.72 -2.97
C ALA A 211 2.87 -14.00 -1.81
N TYR A 212 2.63 -13.39 -0.66
CA TYR A 212 3.45 -13.58 0.53
C TYR A 212 3.20 -14.98 1.11
N PRO A 213 4.21 -15.70 1.62
CA PRO A 213 4.05 -17.08 2.07
C PRO A 213 2.98 -17.25 3.15
N ALA A 214 2.09 -18.24 2.98
CA ALA A 214 0.96 -18.48 3.87
C ALA A 214 1.37 -18.84 5.31
N ASN A 215 2.46 -19.57 5.46
CA ASN A 215 3.01 -19.95 6.76
C ASN A 215 3.62 -18.79 7.57
N LEU A 216 3.80 -17.64 6.94
CA LEU A 216 4.26 -16.41 7.60
C LEU A 216 3.10 -15.47 7.99
N LEU A 217 1.85 -15.86 7.71
CA LEU A 217 0.66 -15.09 8.03
C LEU A 217 -0.22 -15.82 9.04
N LEU A 218 -0.81 -15.04 9.93
CA LEU A 218 -1.78 -15.47 10.94
C LEU A 218 -3.09 -14.69 10.76
N ALA A 219 -4.21 -15.41 10.78
CA ALA A 219 -5.53 -14.83 10.63
C ALA A 219 -6.38 -15.07 11.89
N ASN A 220 -6.86 -14.01 12.52
CA ASN A 220 -7.68 -14.05 13.72
C ASN A 220 -9.00 -13.30 13.48
N PRO A 221 -10.16 -13.93 13.71
CA PRO A 221 -11.44 -13.23 13.69
C PRO A 221 -11.46 -12.05 14.66
N VAL A 222 -12.02 -10.93 14.22
CA VAL A 222 -12.21 -9.76 15.09
C VAL A 222 -13.41 -10.04 16.01
N GLN A 223 -13.15 -10.10 17.30
CA GLN A 223 -14.23 -10.24 18.28
C GLN A 223 -15.04 -8.93 18.34
N LYS A 224 -16.34 -9.02 18.07
CA LYS A 224 -17.24 -7.90 18.38
C LYS A 224 -17.28 -7.74 19.90
N LYS A 225 -16.87 -6.59 20.39
CA LYS A 225 -17.15 -6.19 21.77
C LYS A 225 -18.61 -5.89 21.95
#